data_c64f0d6814b84253aaa6df3aed9cd616
#
_entry.id   c64f0d6814b84253aaa6df3aed9cd616
#
_cell.length_a   1.000
_cell.length_b   1.000
_cell.length_c   1.000
_cell.angle_alpha   90.00
_cell.angle_beta   90.00
_cell.angle_gamma   90.00
#
_symmetry.space_group_name_H-M   'P 1'
#
loop_
_entity.id
_entity.type
_entity.pdbx_description
1 polymer ?
#
loop_
_entity_poly.entity_id
_entity_poly.type
_entity_poly.pdbx_seq_one_letter_code
_entity_poly.pdbx_strand_id
1 'polypeptide(L)'
;LRSYDRVPFADQEADLRRALSLLPIARLSIDQNGLGMHLAENLRRDFPQVVPETFTNESKEVWANDFKILPQRKDIVLPKDRELVAQIHSVKKRLTPGGKPSFEVERDEVGRGHADRFWAVALACRKERGPMPGAVPEIGVRVIG
;
A
#
# COMPACT_ATOMS: atom_id res chain seq x y z
N LEU A 1 8.48 -7.91 -3.19
CA LEU A 1 7.68 -6.96 -3.96
C LEU A 1 7.44 -7.49 -5.38
N ARG A 2 6.18 -7.50 -5.81
CA ARG A 2 5.80 -7.79 -7.19
C ARG A 2 5.24 -6.50 -7.79
N SER A 3 5.66 -6.18 -9.00
CA SER A 3 5.16 -5.04 -9.76
C SER A 3 4.53 -5.55 -11.05
N TYR A 4 3.44 -4.92 -11.46
CA TYR A 4 2.77 -5.17 -12.72
C TYR A 4 3.04 -3.97 -13.63
N ASP A 5 3.79 -4.18 -14.70
CA ASP A 5 4.00 -3.20 -15.75
C ASP A 5 3.37 -3.73 -17.03
N ARG A 6 2.35 -3.01 -17.55
CA ARG A 6 1.61 -3.37 -18.77
C ARG A 6 1.02 -4.79 -18.77
N VAL A 7 0.77 -5.36 -17.59
CA VAL A 7 0.09 -6.65 -17.45
C VAL A 7 -1.42 -6.44 -17.58
N PRO A 8 -2.13 -7.27 -18.39
CA PRO A 8 -3.58 -7.21 -18.50
C PRO A 8 -4.25 -7.30 -17.12
N PHE A 9 -5.35 -6.57 -16.95
CA PHE A 9 -6.03 -6.47 -15.66
C PHE A 9 -6.54 -7.84 -15.15
N ALA A 10 -7.04 -8.68 -16.07
CA ALA A 10 -7.48 -10.04 -15.75
C ALA A 10 -6.35 -10.90 -15.17
N ASP A 11 -5.13 -10.74 -15.68
CA ASP A 11 -3.97 -11.50 -15.21
C ASP A 11 -3.54 -11.01 -13.82
N GLN A 12 -3.63 -9.70 -13.56
CA GLN A 12 -3.38 -9.14 -12.23
C GLN A 12 -4.40 -9.67 -11.21
N GLU A 13 -5.69 -9.72 -11.57
CA GLU A 13 -6.74 -10.27 -10.71
C GLU A 13 -6.50 -11.75 -10.43
N ALA A 14 -6.16 -12.54 -11.46
CA ALA A 14 -5.87 -13.97 -11.30
C ALA A 14 -4.69 -14.22 -10.36
N ASP A 15 -3.64 -13.43 -10.47
CA ASP A 15 -2.49 -13.51 -9.58
C ASP A 15 -2.85 -13.18 -8.13
N LEU A 16 -3.65 -12.14 -7.90
CA LEU A 16 -4.09 -11.77 -6.56
C LEU A 16 -5.02 -12.84 -5.96
N ARG A 17 -5.94 -13.39 -6.74
CA ARG A 17 -6.78 -14.53 -6.33
C ARG A 17 -5.93 -15.72 -5.90
N ARG A 18 -4.91 -16.04 -6.69
CA ARG A 18 -3.98 -17.12 -6.38
C ARG A 18 -3.21 -16.84 -5.08
N ALA A 19 -2.71 -15.61 -4.91
CA ALA A 19 -2.01 -15.22 -3.68
C ALA A 19 -2.92 -15.32 -2.45
N LEU A 20 -4.16 -14.81 -2.54
CA LEU A 20 -5.14 -14.86 -1.45
C LEU A 20 -5.56 -16.28 -1.09
N SER A 21 -5.55 -17.21 -2.07
CA SER A 21 -5.89 -18.62 -1.83
C SER A 21 -4.72 -19.45 -1.25
N LEU A 22 -3.48 -19.09 -1.57
CA LEU A 22 -2.31 -19.87 -1.20
C LEU A 22 -1.54 -19.35 0.01
N LEU A 23 -1.67 -18.05 0.31
CA LEU A 23 -0.91 -17.40 1.37
C LEU A 23 -1.83 -16.98 2.52
N PRO A 24 -1.36 -17.03 3.76
CA PRO A 24 -2.13 -16.57 4.92
C PRO A 24 -2.17 -15.03 4.98
N ILE A 25 -2.83 -14.42 4.00
CA ILE A 25 -2.97 -12.96 3.90
C ILE A 25 -4.14 -12.55 4.80
N ALA A 26 -3.82 -11.87 5.90
CA ALA A 26 -4.82 -11.35 6.84
C ALA A 26 -5.61 -10.16 6.25
N ARG A 27 -4.94 -9.33 5.43
CA ARG A 27 -5.57 -8.18 4.76
C ARG A 27 -4.88 -7.87 3.45
N LEU A 28 -5.67 -7.57 2.42
CA LEU A 28 -5.23 -7.00 1.15
C LEU A 28 -5.91 -5.64 0.97
N SER A 29 -5.14 -4.56 1.11
CA SER A 29 -5.61 -3.20 0.84
C SER A 29 -5.43 -2.86 -0.64
N ILE A 30 -6.47 -2.34 -1.28
CA ILE A 30 -6.47 -1.95 -2.69
C ILE A 30 -6.93 -0.50 -2.80
N ASP A 31 -6.18 0.33 -3.52
CA ASP A 31 -6.64 1.67 -3.89
C ASP A 31 -7.90 1.57 -4.76
N GLN A 32 -9.02 2.08 -4.24
CA GLN A 32 -10.30 2.05 -4.96
C GLN A 32 -10.50 3.24 -5.91
N ASN A 33 -9.51 4.12 -6.06
CA ASN A 33 -9.62 5.21 -7.02
C ASN A 33 -9.46 4.65 -8.45
N GLY A 34 -10.39 5.00 -9.33
CA GLY A 34 -10.35 4.58 -10.73
C GLY A 34 -10.48 3.06 -10.93
N LEU A 35 -9.54 2.47 -11.66
CA LEU A 35 -9.58 1.03 -12.02
C LEU A 35 -9.51 0.07 -10.83
N GLY A 36 -8.92 0.50 -9.73
CA GLY A 36 -8.79 -0.32 -8.53
C GLY A 36 -10.12 -0.66 -7.87
N MET A 37 -11.17 0.15 -8.09
CA MET A 37 -12.50 -0.10 -7.54
C MET A 37 -13.07 -1.44 -8.02
N HIS A 38 -13.06 -1.69 -9.32
CA HIS A 38 -13.57 -2.95 -9.88
C HIS A 38 -12.78 -4.16 -9.39
N LEU A 39 -11.46 -4.02 -9.26
CA LEU A 39 -10.60 -5.07 -8.73
C LEU A 39 -10.95 -5.39 -7.28
N ALA A 40 -11.09 -4.36 -6.45
CA ALA A 40 -11.45 -4.51 -5.05
C ALA A 40 -12.83 -5.15 -4.89
N GLU A 41 -13.83 -4.71 -5.65
CA GLU A 41 -15.19 -5.27 -5.63
C GLU A 41 -15.21 -6.76 -6.05
N ASN A 42 -14.53 -7.10 -7.15
CA ASN A 42 -14.47 -8.48 -7.64
C ASN A 42 -13.80 -9.41 -6.64
N LEU A 43 -12.66 -9.01 -6.10
CA LEU A 43 -11.93 -9.83 -5.13
C LEU A 43 -12.67 -9.96 -3.81
N ARG A 44 -13.32 -8.90 -3.33
CA ARG A 44 -14.01 -8.88 -2.03
C ARG A 44 -15.20 -9.84 -1.97
N ARG A 45 -15.80 -10.19 -3.11
CA ARG A 45 -16.89 -11.18 -3.16
C ARG A 45 -16.48 -12.54 -2.60
N ASP A 46 -15.23 -12.94 -2.91
CA ASP A 46 -14.71 -14.27 -2.55
C ASP A 46 -13.73 -14.19 -1.38
N PHE A 47 -13.16 -13.01 -1.13
CA PHE A 47 -12.11 -12.78 -0.14
C PHE A 47 -12.46 -11.59 0.77
N PRO A 48 -13.14 -11.84 1.91
CA PRO A 48 -13.60 -10.77 2.81
C PRO A 48 -12.47 -9.93 3.44
N GLN A 49 -11.22 -10.45 3.43
CA GLN A 49 -10.04 -9.73 3.87
C GLN A 49 -9.54 -8.65 2.88
N VAL A 50 -10.17 -8.53 1.72
CA VAL A 50 -9.89 -7.44 0.77
C VAL A 50 -10.55 -6.16 1.24
N VAL A 51 -9.76 -5.11 1.43
CA VAL A 51 -10.19 -3.81 1.93
C VAL A 51 -9.96 -2.74 0.85
N PRO A 52 -11.02 -2.15 0.30
CA PRO A 52 -10.89 -0.99 -0.57
C PRO A 52 -10.47 0.23 0.26
N GLU A 53 -9.47 0.97 -0.21
CA GLU A 53 -8.93 2.14 0.46
C GLU A 53 -9.05 3.38 -0.43
N THR A 54 -9.47 4.50 0.14
CA THR A 54 -9.55 5.78 -0.59
C THR A 54 -8.32 6.62 -0.31
N PHE A 55 -7.60 6.98 -1.37
CA PHE A 55 -6.42 7.84 -1.31
C PHE A 55 -6.85 9.31 -1.25
N THR A 56 -7.05 9.82 -0.05
CA THR A 56 -7.20 11.25 0.25
C THR A 56 -5.90 11.82 0.83
N ASN A 57 -5.79 13.14 0.93
CA ASN A 57 -4.65 13.76 1.60
C ASN A 57 -4.58 13.34 3.08
N GLU A 58 -5.72 13.22 3.74
CA GLU A 58 -5.83 12.78 5.13
C GLU A 58 -5.37 11.33 5.29
N SER A 59 -5.85 10.43 4.43
CA SER A 59 -5.45 9.02 4.50
C SER A 59 -3.96 8.83 4.21
N LYS A 60 -3.43 9.55 3.21
CA LYS A 60 -2.00 9.56 2.89
C LYS A 60 -1.14 10.05 4.06
N GLU A 61 -1.60 11.10 4.78
CA GLU A 61 -0.89 11.61 5.95
C GLU A 61 -0.79 10.55 7.06
N VAL A 62 -1.91 9.89 7.35
CA VAL A 62 -1.94 8.83 8.36
C VAL A 62 -0.98 7.70 7.98
N TRP A 63 -1.10 7.19 6.75
CA TRP A 63 -0.29 6.04 6.30
C TRP A 63 1.20 6.35 6.21
N ALA A 64 1.56 7.53 5.72
CA ALA A 64 2.96 7.95 5.65
C ALA A 64 3.58 8.14 7.04
N ASN A 65 2.82 8.68 8.00
CA ASN A 65 3.28 8.85 9.38
C ASN A 65 3.41 7.50 10.09
N ASP A 66 2.44 6.61 9.93
CA ASP A 66 2.49 5.25 10.51
C ASP A 66 3.70 4.49 9.94
N PHE A 67 3.92 4.55 8.62
CA PHE A 67 5.08 3.92 7.99
C PHE A 67 6.41 4.50 8.49
N LYS A 68 6.52 5.82 8.62
CA LYS A 68 7.77 6.50 9.05
C LYS A 68 8.28 6.00 10.40
N ILE A 69 7.38 5.65 11.30
CA ILE A 69 7.74 5.22 12.66
C ILE A 69 8.37 3.82 12.65
N LEU A 70 7.95 2.94 11.74
CA LEU A 70 8.37 1.54 11.72
C LEU A 70 9.89 1.35 11.51
N PRO A 71 10.53 1.96 10.50
CA PRO A 71 11.97 1.87 10.34
C PRO A 71 12.75 2.50 11.51
N GLN A 72 12.23 3.61 12.08
CA GLN A 72 12.86 4.27 13.22
C GLN A 72 12.91 3.37 14.45
N ARG A 73 11.88 2.57 14.66
CA ARG A 73 11.80 1.59 15.76
C ARG A 73 12.41 0.24 15.41
N LYS A 74 12.88 0.04 14.18
CA LYS A 74 13.34 -1.24 13.66
C LYS A 74 12.25 -2.34 13.71
N ASP A 75 10.99 -1.93 13.63
CA ASP A 75 9.82 -2.83 13.65
C ASP A 75 9.48 -3.38 12.25
N ILE A 76 10.26 -3.02 11.24
CA ILE A 76 10.08 -3.47 9.86
C ILE A 76 11.41 -3.83 9.20
N VAL A 77 11.37 -4.90 8.41
CA VAL A 77 12.45 -5.25 7.48
C VAL A 77 11.92 -5.06 6.06
N LEU A 78 12.59 -4.18 5.30
CA LEU A 78 12.24 -3.90 3.92
C LEU A 78 13.10 -4.74 2.97
N PRO A 79 12.56 -5.15 1.82
CA PRO A 79 13.36 -5.82 0.79
C PRO A 79 14.44 -4.88 0.25
N LYS A 80 15.56 -5.47 -0.19
CA LYS A 80 16.66 -4.72 -0.86
C LYS A 80 16.24 -4.35 -2.29
N ASP A 81 15.31 -3.42 -2.40
CA ASP A 81 14.77 -2.92 -3.66
C ASP A 81 15.16 -1.45 -3.81
N ARG A 82 16.02 -1.15 -4.80
CA ARG A 82 16.54 0.20 -5.03
C ARG A 82 15.44 1.20 -5.38
N GLU A 83 14.45 0.77 -6.13
CA GLU A 83 13.33 1.62 -6.54
C GLU A 83 12.42 1.96 -5.35
N LEU A 84 12.13 0.98 -4.48
CA LEU A 84 11.41 1.25 -3.23
C LEU A 84 12.15 2.27 -2.37
N VAL A 85 13.46 2.11 -2.20
CA VAL A 85 14.28 3.06 -1.42
C VAL A 85 14.24 4.44 -2.04
N ALA A 86 14.38 4.56 -3.36
CA ALA A 86 14.27 5.83 -4.08
C ALA A 86 12.90 6.48 -3.88
N GLN A 87 11.82 5.70 -3.98
CA GLN A 87 10.46 6.20 -3.77
C GLN A 87 10.23 6.65 -2.31
N ILE A 88 10.73 5.93 -1.32
CA ILE A 88 10.68 6.34 0.08
C ILE A 88 11.32 7.72 0.28
N HIS A 89 12.45 7.96 -0.38
CA HIS A 89 13.14 9.26 -0.30
C HIS A 89 12.47 10.37 -1.12
N SER A 90 11.75 10.04 -2.19
CA SER A 90 11.10 11.01 -3.07
C SER A 90 9.78 11.57 -2.53
N VAL A 91 9.12 10.86 -1.61
CA VAL A 91 7.86 11.31 -1.02
C VAL A 91 8.10 12.40 0.01
N LYS A 92 7.61 13.61 -0.26
CA LYS A 92 7.75 14.79 0.60
C LYS A 92 6.39 15.27 1.09
N LYS A 93 6.32 15.58 2.37
CA LYS A 93 5.16 16.29 2.93
C LYS A 93 5.34 17.79 2.69
N ARG A 94 4.35 18.41 2.06
CA ARG A 94 4.27 19.86 1.87
C ARG A 94 2.97 20.39 2.44
N LEU A 95 2.91 21.68 2.70
CA LEU A 95 1.66 22.35 3.05
C LEU A 95 1.11 23.04 1.80
N THR A 96 -0.17 22.84 1.53
CA THR A 96 -0.88 23.61 0.50
C THR A 96 -0.99 25.07 0.92
N PRO A 97 -1.31 26.01 0.01
CA PRO A 97 -1.56 27.41 0.37
C PRO A 97 -2.63 27.59 1.47
N GLY A 98 -3.58 26.65 1.58
CA GLY A 98 -4.60 26.61 2.63
C GLY A 98 -4.13 25.93 3.94
N GLY A 99 -2.84 25.65 4.12
CA GLY A 99 -2.27 25.04 5.33
C GLY A 99 -2.54 23.54 5.51
N LYS A 100 -3.16 22.88 4.54
CA LYS A 100 -3.42 21.44 4.61
C LYS A 100 -2.21 20.64 4.14
N PRO A 101 -1.90 19.49 4.77
CA PRO A 101 -0.81 18.62 4.31
C PRO A 101 -1.13 18.02 2.94
N SER A 102 -0.12 17.97 2.09
CA SER A 102 -0.13 17.27 0.80
C SER A 102 1.14 16.44 0.69
N PHE A 103 1.03 15.30 0.03
CA PHE A 103 2.17 14.43 -0.23
C PHE A 103 2.50 14.47 -1.71
N GLU A 104 3.64 15.04 -2.02
CA GLU A 104 4.16 15.16 -3.37
C GLU A 104 5.32 14.20 -3.56
N VAL A 105 5.44 13.70 -4.77
CA VAL A 105 6.58 12.89 -5.20
C VAL A 105 7.52 13.79 -5.96
N GLU A 106 8.76 13.90 -5.52
CA GLU A 106 9.80 14.56 -6.32
C GLU A 106 9.97 13.76 -7.62
N ARG A 107 9.70 14.43 -8.74
CA ARG A 107 9.92 13.84 -10.05
C ARG A 107 11.42 13.77 -10.31
N ASP A 108 11.86 12.62 -10.84
CA ASP A 108 13.22 12.51 -11.35
C ASP A 108 13.41 13.40 -12.59
N GLU A 109 14.66 13.54 -13.05
CA GLU A 109 15.01 14.32 -14.25
C GLU A 109 14.30 13.84 -15.52
N VAL A 110 13.73 12.64 -15.50
CA VAL A 110 12.98 12.01 -16.61
C VAL A 110 11.46 12.17 -16.44
N GLY A 111 11.00 12.90 -15.40
CA GLY A 111 9.58 13.16 -15.16
C GLY A 111 8.80 12.00 -14.56
N ARG A 112 9.46 10.91 -14.15
CA ARG A 112 8.86 9.78 -13.46
C ARG A 112 8.66 10.13 -12.00
N GLY A 113 7.41 10.30 -11.58
CA GLY A 113 7.06 10.70 -10.23
C GLY A 113 5.92 9.87 -9.65
N HIS A 114 6.01 8.52 -9.77
CA HIS A 114 5.07 7.62 -9.10
C HIS A 114 5.74 7.02 -7.86
N ALA A 115 5.01 6.97 -6.76
CA ALA A 115 5.47 6.35 -5.52
C ALA A 115 4.62 5.11 -5.17
N ASP A 116 4.25 4.34 -6.19
CA ASP A 116 3.32 3.21 -6.04
C ASP A 116 3.87 2.14 -5.07
N ARG A 117 5.17 1.86 -5.14
CA ARG A 117 5.82 0.91 -4.21
C ARG A 117 5.82 1.43 -2.78
N PHE A 118 6.08 2.73 -2.59
CA PHE A 118 5.99 3.35 -1.27
C PHE A 118 4.58 3.24 -0.70
N TRP A 119 3.57 3.63 -1.47
CA TRP A 119 2.18 3.58 -1.02
C TRP A 119 1.70 2.14 -0.77
N ALA A 120 2.10 1.19 -1.60
CA ALA A 120 1.78 -0.23 -1.38
C ALA A 120 2.36 -0.74 -0.05
N VAL A 121 3.61 -0.41 0.26
CA VAL A 121 4.24 -0.79 1.53
C VAL A 121 3.61 -0.04 2.70
N ALA A 122 3.33 1.25 2.57
CA ALA A 122 2.69 2.04 3.62
C ALA A 122 1.28 1.50 3.96
N LEU A 123 0.51 1.11 2.95
CA LEU A 123 -0.78 0.44 3.13
C LEU A 123 -0.65 -0.92 3.82
N ALA A 124 0.32 -1.74 3.40
CA ALA A 124 0.56 -3.05 4.00
C ALA A 124 0.97 -2.97 5.47
N CYS A 125 1.62 -1.87 5.86
CA CYS A 125 2.09 -1.63 7.22
C CYS A 125 1.11 -0.83 8.09
N ARG A 126 -0.04 -0.47 7.55
CA ARG A 126 -1.03 0.34 8.26
C ARG A 126 -1.53 -0.37 9.52
N LYS A 127 -1.54 0.33 10.64
CA LYS A 127 -2.20 -0.14 11.86
C LYS A 127 -3.72 0.03 11.71
N GLU A 128 -4.46 -1.01 12.00
CA GLU A 128 -5.90 -0.88 12.12
C GLU A 128 -6.23 -0.05 13.36
N ARG A 129 -6.98 1.03 13.16
CA ARG A 129 -7.50 1.84 14.25
C ARG A 129 -8.94 1.39 14.53
N GLY A 130 -9.09 0.41 15.42
CA GLY A 130 -10.37 -0.02 15.94
C GLY A 130 -10.51 -1.55 16.03
N PRO A 131 -11.33 -2.06 16.94
CA PRO A 131 -11.57 -3.48 17.07
C PRO A 131 -12.38 -3.96 15.86
N MET A 132 -11.81 -4.81 15.04
CA MET A 132 -12.57 -5.64 14.12
C MET A 132 -13.27 -6.73 14.93
N PRO A 133 -14.61 -6.83 14.92
CA PRO A 133 -15.28 -7.99 15.50
C PRO A 133 -14.88 -9.23 14.69
N GLY A 134 -14.16 -10.16 15.31
CA GLY A 134 -13.76 -11.42 14.69
C GLY A 134 -12.33 -11.46 14.10
N ALA A 135 -11.47 -10.54 14.48
CA ALA A 135 -10.05 -10.57 14.06
C ALA A 135 -9.35 -11.83 14.61
N VAL A 136 -8.94 -12.69 13.69
CA VAL A 136 -7.91 -13.72 13.94
C VAL A 136 -6.61 -13.00 14.34
N PRO A 137 -5.83 -13.49 15.33
CA PRO A 137 -4.64 -12.80 15.80
C PRO A 137 -3.66 -12.51 14.67
N GLU A 138 -3.11 -11.30 14.68
CA GLU A 138 -2.12 -10.82 13.71
C GLU A 138 -0.97 -11.83 13.57
N ILE A 139 -0.95 -12.55 12.47
CA ILE A 139 0.27 -13.20 12.01
C ILE A 139 0.99 -12.16 11.15
N GLY A 140 1.95 -11.50 11.76
CA GLY A 140 2.79 -10.56 11.04
C GLY A 140 3.46 -11.25 9.85
N VAL A 141 3.14 -10.85 8.63
CA VAL A 141 3.84 -11.33 7.44
C VAL A 141 5.25 -10.74 7.46
N ARG A 142 6.22 -11.50 7.96
CA ARG A 142 7.63 -11.27 7.70
C ARG A 142 7.89 -11.66 6.25
N VAL A 143 7.99 -10.71 5.37
CA VAL A 143 8.55 -10.94 4.04
C VAL A 143 10.07 -11.01 4.20
N ILE A 144 10.59 -12.23 4.37
CA ILE A 144 12.02 -12.51 4.29
C ILE A 144 12.30 -12.80 2.82
N GLY A 145 13.00 -11.89 2.16
CA GLY A 145 13.56 -12.12 0.83
C GLY A 145 15.02 -12.51 0.92
#